data_a2f1f8eb415a9586dc0188d333c2cda3
#
_entry.id   a2f1f8eb415a9586dc0188d333c2cda3
#
_cell.length_a   1.000
_cell.length_b   1.000
_cell.length_c   1.000
_cell.angle_alpha   90.00
_cell.angle_beta   90.00
_cell.angle_gamma   90.00
#
_symmetry.space_group_name_H-M   'P 1'
#
loop_
_entity.id
_entity.type
_entity.pdbx_description
1 polymer ?
#
loop_
_entity_poly.entity_id
_entity_poly.type
_entity_poly.pdbx_seq_one_letter_code
_entity_poly.pdbx_strand_id
1 'polypeptide(L)'
;MPAAPQPSQPSQPLTGNAVFSVLTQSRASLERACVLGDGLGLALWRNRHDDTAYARPGHHTMSVYLEGGYSTYRRDAPDRKGSPDRLCLLPAGHESAWHVGGTQRFLHLYFQPQHLAWHCVRVLDTEPRALQLEDRLFAEDAALVALWRQLVAMDWQDP
;
A
#
# COMPACT_ATOMS: atom_id res chain seq x y z
N MET A 1 37.36 -18.77 -6.14
CA MET A 1 36.16 -18.68 -5.25
C MET A 1 35.09 -17.91 -5.98
N PRO A 2 33.98 -18.51 -6.33
CA PRO A 2 32.87 -17.74 -6.89
C PRO A 2 32.27 -16.88 -5.75
N ALA A 3 32.04 -15.61 -6.03
CA ALA A 3 31.39 -14.69 -5.13
C ALA A 3 29.97 -15.18 -4.82
N ALA A 4 29.59 -15.14 -3.54
CA ALA A 4 28.24 -15.45 -3.12
C ALA A 4 27.25 -14.52 -3.84
N PRO A 5 26.06 -14.99 -4.26
CA PRO A 5 25.07 -14.13 -4.85
C PRO A 5 24.67 -13.06 -3.83
N GLN A 6 24.84 -11.80 -4.19
CA GLN A 6 24.35 -10.68 -3.40
C GLN A 6 22.82 -10.73 -3.36
N PRO A 7 22.19 -10.44 -2.21
CA PRO A 7 20.75 -10.32 -2.17
C PRO A 7 20.33 -9.24 -3.16
N SER A 8 19.40 -9.59 -4.04
CA SER A 8 18.82 -8.67 -5.00
C SER A 8 18.31 -7.43 -4.28
N GLN A 9 18.88 -6.28 -4.58
CA GLN A 9 18.39 -5.00 -4.06
C GLN A 9 16.94 -4.81 -4.52
N PRO A 10 16.06 -4.30 -3.64
CA PRO A 10 14.69 -4.00 -4.05
C PRO A 10 14.72 -3.06 -5.25
N SER A 11 13.90 -3.38 -6.22
CA SER A 11 13.85 -2.70 -7.51
C SER A 11 13.71 -1.19 -7.33
N GLN A 12 14.65 -0.44 -7.89
CA GLN A 12 14.80 1.02 -7.79
C GLN A 12 13.53 1.86 -8.05
N PRO A 13 12.54 1.44 -8.88
CA PRO A 13 11.34 2.24 -9.12
C PRO A 13 10.45 2.51 -7.91
N LEU A 14 10.48 1.70 -6.86
CA LEU A 14 9.72 1.98 -5.64
C LEU A 14 10.46 2.88 -4.65
N THR A 15 11.75 3.08 -4.79
CA THR A 15 12.54 3.96 -3.90
C THR A 15 12.12 5.43 -3.98
N GLY A 16 11.53 5.87 -5.09
CA GLY A 16 10.95 7.22 -5.25
C GLY A 16 9.53 7.36 -4.71
N ASN A 17 8.91 6.28 -4.22
CA ASN A 17 7.57 6.31 -3.67
C ASN A 17 7.61 6.81 -2.23
N ALA A 18 6.83 7.85 -1.91
CA ALA A 18 6.88 8.51 -0.61
C ALA A 18 6.46 7.58 0.54
N VAL A 19 5.39 6.80 0.38
CA VAL A 19 4.91 5.86 1.41
C VAL A 19 5.89 4.71 1.59
N PHE A 20 6.37 4.14 0.50
CA PHE A 20 7.38 3.09 0.53
C PHE A 20 8.65 3.55 1.25
N SER A 21 9.12 4.76 0.96
CA SER A 21 10.31 5.33 1.58
C SER A 21 10.16 5.53 3.09
N VAL A 22 9.01 6.00 3.55
CA VAL A 22 8.72 6.14 4.99
C VAL A 22 8.78 4.79 5.67
N LEU A 23 8.15 3.76 5.09
CA LEU A 23 8.12 2.43 5.67
C LEU A 23 9.51 1.77 5.71
N THR A 24 10.34 1.97 4.69
CA THR A 24 11.73 1.46 4.69
C THR A 24 12.58 2.06 5.79
N GLN A 25 12.28 3.28 6.22
CA GLN A 25 12.99 3.98 7.30
C GLN A 25 12.37 3.75 8.68
N SER A 26 11.20 3.13 8.73
CA SER A 26 10.47 2.82 9.96
C SER A 26 10.89 1.45 10.53
N ARG A 27 10.14 0.95 11.50
CA ARG A 27 10.30 -0.42 12.02
C ARG A 27 9.68 -1.49 11.14
N ALA A 28 9.00 -1.09 10.07
CA ALA A 28 8.40 -2.03 9.13
C ALA A 28 9.48 -2.83 8.41
N SER A 29 9.21 -4.11 8.18
CA SER A 29 10.03 -4.98 7.34
C SER A 29 9.30 -5.31 6.06
N LEU A 30 10.02 -5.18 4.95
CA LEU A 30 9.53 -5.52 3.63
C LEU A 30 9.67 -7.03 3.41
N GLU A 31 8.55 -7.72 3.20
CA GLU A 31 8.58 -9.15 2.88
C GLU A 31 8.74 -9.38 1.38
N ARG A 32 7.98 -8.67 0.57
CA ARG A 32 8.04 -8.74 -0.89
C ARG A 32 7.72 -7.40 -1.52
N ALA A 33 8.29 -7.13 -2.69
CA ALA A 33 7.94 -5.98 -3.52
C ALA A 33 7.95 -6.39 -4.99
N CYS A 34 7.07 -5.79 -5.77
CA CYS A 34 6.96 -6.01 -7.19
C CYS A 34 6.63 -4.68 -7.89
N VAL A 35 7.35 -4.41 -8.97
CA VAL A 35 7.07 -3.26 -9.83
C VAL A 35 6.34 -3.73 -11.06
N LEU A 36 5.17 -3.15 -11.31
CA LEU A 36 4.32 -3.48 -12.44
C LEU A 36 4.47 -2.48 -13.61
N GLY A 37 5.30 -1.44 -13.44
CA GLY A 37 5.61 -0.40 -14.41
C GLY A 37 5.07 0.98 -14.02
N ASP A 38 5.73 2.05 -14.48
CA ASP A 38 5.30 3.46 -14.40
C ASP A 38 4.86 3.94 -13.00
N GLY A 39 5.52 3.47 -11.94
CA GLY A 39 5.16 3.79 -10.55
C GLY A 39 4.01 2.97 -9.99
N LEU A 40 3.48 2.00 -10.75
CA LEU A 40 2.55 1.00 -10.25
C LEU A 40 3.32 -0.13 -9.58
N GLY A 41 3.05 -0.41 -8.32
CA GLY A 41 3.78 -1.43 -7.59
C GLY A 41 3.03 -2.00 -6.41
N LEU A 42 3.48 -3.17 -5.97
CA LEU A 42 2.99 -3.89 -4.81
C LEU A 42 4.09 -4.01 -3.77
N ALA A 43 3.74 -3.90 -2.50
CA ALA A 43 4.65 -4.15 -1.40
C ALA A 43 3.92 -4.86 -0.26
N LEU A 44 4.50 -5.96 0.22
CA LEU A 44 4.00 -6.71 1.35
C LEU A 44 4.87 -6.39 2.57
N TRP A 45 4.24 -5.86 3.60
CA TRP A 45 4.89 -5.33 4.78
C TRP A 45 4.46 -6.08 6.04
N ARG A 46 5.38 -6.15 6.98
CA ARG A 46 5.12 -6.50 8.37
C ARG A 46 5.61 -5.37 9.26
N ASN A 47 4.79 -4.92 10.19
CA ASN A 47 5.14 -3.85 11.11
C ASN A 47 4.76 -4.22 12.54
N ARG A 48 5.42 -3.58 13.49
CA ARG A 48 5.22 -3.83 14.91
C ARG A 48 5.63 -2.62 15.73
N HIS A 49 4.73 -2.14 16.58
CA HIS A 49 4.99 -1.04 17.53
C HIS A 49 5.72 0.13 16.89
N ASP A 50 5.05 0.84 16.01
CA ASP A 50 5.64 1.90 15.20
C ASP A 50 4.73 3.11 15.12
N ASP A 51 5.32 4.24 14.77
CA ASP A 51 4.61 5.47 14.41
C ASP A 51 5.12 5.91 13.04
N THR A 52 4.21 6.12 12.11
CA THR A 52 4.54 6.54 10.75
C THR A 52 3.72 7.76 10.34
N ALA A 53 4.26 8.57 9.47
CA ALA A 53 3.57 9.72 8.89
C ALA A 53 3.89 9.85 7.41
N TYR A 54 2.87 10.13 6.62
CA TYR A 54 3.01 10.35 5.18
C TYR A 54 2.65 11.79 4.87
N ALA A 55 3.61 12.56 4.35
CA ALA A 55 3.45 13.96 4.03
C ALA A 55 3.06 14.12 2.56
N ARG A 56 1.78 14.25 2.30
CA ARG A 56 1.19 14.54 0.98
C ARG A 56 1.81 13.75 -0.18
N PRO A 57 1.75 12.41 -0.18
CA PRO A 57 2.31 11.61 -1.27
C PRO A 57 1.71 12.00 -2.61
N GLY A 58 2.55 12.06 -3.66
CA GLY A 58 2.11 12.35 -5.03
C GLY A 58 1.45 11.16 -5.74
N HIS A 59 1.19 10.08 -5.03
CA HIS A 59 0.58 8.86 -5.54
C HIS A 59 -0.53 8.39 -4.60
N HIS A 60 -1.42 7.55 -5.13
CA HIS A 60 -2.42 6.86 -4.33
C HIS A 60 -1.82 5.61 -3.69
N THR A 61 -2.33 5.24 -2.52
CA THR A 61 -2.02 3.97 -1.86
C THR A 61 -3.29 3.28 -1.44
N MET A 62 -3.46 2.03 -1.82
CA MET A 62 -4.47 1.14 -1.25
C MET A 62 -3.77 0.15 -0.31
N SER A 63 -4.28 0.03 0.90
CA SER A 63 -3.73 -0.85 1.94
C SER A 63 -4.78 -1.86 2.35
N VAL A 64 -4.43 -3.14 2.36
CA VAL A 64 -5.28 -4.21 2.88
C VAL A 64 -4.56 -4.91 4.01
N TYR A 65 -5.19 -4.99 5.17
CA TYR A 65 -4.67 -5.72 6.31
C TYR A 65 -4.94 -7.22 6.15
N LEU A 66 -3.88 -8.02 6.30
CA LEU A 66 -3.93 -9.47 6.16
C LEU A 66 -3.94 -10.17 7.51
N GLU A 67 -3.15 -9.66 8.46
CA GLU A 67 -3.01 -10.20 9.81
C GLU A 67 -2.86 -9.03 10.80
N GLY A 68 -3.46 -9.16 11.95
CA GLY A 68 -3.35 -8.18 13.02
C GLY A 68 -4.02 -6.84 12.70
N GLY A 69 -3.42 -5.76 13.20
CA GLY A 69 -3.91 -4.40 12.99
C GLY A 69 -4.93 -3.93 14.02
N TYR A 70 -5.28 -4.74 15.00
CA TYR A 70 -6.31 -4.43 16.01
C TYR A 70 -5.95 -3.25 16.91
N SER A 71 -4.67 -2.92 17.00
CA SER A 71 -4.16 -1.78 17.77
C SER A 71 -3.60 -0.68 16.88
N THR A 72 -3.97 -0.69 15.62
CA THR A 72 -3.57 0.32 14.63
C THR A 72 -4.69 1.32 14.43
N TYR A 73 -4.35 2.59 14.46
CA TYR A 73 -5.27 3.67 14.14
C TYR A 73 -4.55 4.83 13.45
N ARG A 74 -5.32 5.58 12.69
CA ARG A 74 -4.87 6.86 12.16
C ARG A 74 -5.15 7.95 13.22
N ARG A 75 -4.21 8.85 13.41
CA ARG A 75 -4.25 9.80 14.54
C ARG A 75 -5.42 10.76 14.51
N ASP A 76 -6.00 11.03 13.34
CA ASP A 76 -7.22 11.84 13.20
C ASP A 76 -8.52 11.09 13.56
N ALA A 77 -8.46 9.78 13.71
CA ALA A 77 -9.59 8.92 14.05
C ALA A 77 -9.18 7.80 15.03
N PRO A 78 -8.73 8.14 16.25
CA PRO A 78 -8.12 7.17 17.16
C PRO A 78 -9.08 6.09 17.65
N ASP A 79 -10.39 6.31 17.56
CA ASP A 79 -11.42 5.33 17.96
C ASP A 79 -11.68 4.26 16.91
N ARG A 80 -11.18 4.45 15.68
CA ARG A 80 -11.29 3.48 14.60
C ARG A 80 -10.02 2.66 14.51
N LYS A 81 -10.12 1.37 14.83
CA LYS A 81 -9.00 0.43 14.78
C LYS A 81 -9.07 -0.44 13.53
N GLY A 82 -7.91 -0.94 13.13
CA GLY A 82 -7.82 -1.91 12.07
C GLY A 82 -8.23 -3.32 12.49
N SER A 83 -8.26 -4.21 11.53
CA SER A 83 -8.38 -5.66 11.72
C SER A 83 -8.08 -6.35 10.39
N PRO A 84 -7.86 -7.68 10.36
CA PRO A 84 -7.76 -8.40 9.09
C PRO A 84 -8.97 -8.16 8.18
N ASP A 85 -8.72 -8.16 6.89
CA ASP A 85 -9.74 -7.95 5.84
C ASP A 85 -10.35 -6.53 5.81
N ARG A 86 -9.71 -5.58 6.45
CA ARG A 86 -10.03 -4.15 6.30
C ARG A 86 -9.11 -3.51 5.27
N LEU A 87 -9.63 -2.52 4.57
CA LEU A 87 -8.85 -1.76 3.61
C LEU A 87 -8.86 -0.26 3.90
N CYS A 88 -7.76 0.39 3.56
CA CYS A 88 -7.65 1.84 3.55
C CYS A 88 -7.32 2.30 2.14
N LEU A 89 -7.91 3.41 1.73
CA LEU A 89 -7.54 4.11 0.52
C LEU A 89 -7.01 5.49 0.90
N LEU A 90 -5.76 5.74 0.55
CA LEU A 90 -5.06 6.98 0.83
C LEU A 90 -4.86 7.73 -0.50
N PRO A 91 -5.73 8.69 -0.83
CA PRO A 91 -5.61 9.44 -2.07
C PRO A 91 -4.33 10.29 -2.11
N ALA A 92 -3.79 10.50 -3.31
CA ALA A 92 -2.67 11.40 -3.52
C ALA A 92 -2.94 12.80 -2.96
N GLY A 93 -1.91 13.40 -2.36
CA GLY A 93 -1.99 14.75 -1.77
C GLY A 93 -2.52 14.80 -0.34
N HIS A 94 -3.00 13.70 0.21
CA HIS A 94 -3.49 13.63 1.60
C HIS A 94 -2.36 13.25 2.55
N GLU A 95 -2.17 14.03 3.60
CA GLU A 95 -1.28 13.66 4.68
C GLU A 95 -2.00 12.79 5.70
N SER A 96 -1.27 11.87 6.33
CA SER A 96 -1.80 11.02 7.39
C SER A 96 -0.69 10.61 8.36
N ALA A 97 -1.05 10.41 9.61
CA ALA A 97 -0.17 9.90 10.64
C ALA A 97 -0.82 8.70 11.33
N TRP A 98 -0.02 7.68 11.62
CA TRP A 98 -0.49 6.38 12.06
C TRP A 98 0.23 5.93 13.32
N HIS A 99 -0.50 5.24 14.18
CA HIS A 99 0.04 4.52 15.32
C HIS A 99 -0.20 3.03 15.15
N VAL A 100 0.86 2.25 15.24
CA VAL A 100 0.83 0.79 15.19
C VAL A 100 1.13 0.25 16.58
N GLY A 101 0.10 -0.12 17.33
CA GLY A 101 0.22 -0.53 18.74
C GLY A 101 0.50 -2.02 18.95
N GLY A 102 0.53 -2.80 17.89
CA GLY A 102 0.78 -4.24 17.93
C GLY A 102 1.45 -4.71 16.66
N THR A 103 1.27 -5.97 16.31
CA THR A 103 1.79 -6.55 15.07
C THR A 103 0.74 -6.51 13.98
N GLN A 104 1.16 -6.20 12.76
CA GLN A 104 0.30 -6.22 11.59
C GLN A 104 1.06 -6.67 10.34
N ARG A 105 0.36 -7.29 9.43
CA ARG A 105 0.84 -7.62 8.09
C ARG A 105 -0.14 -7.06 7.08
N PHE A 106 0.36 -6.33 6.09
CA PHE A 106 -0.50 -5.59 5.16
C PHE A 106 0.14 -5.52 3.79
N LEU A 107 -0.73 -5.47 2.78
CA LEU A 107 -0.35 -5.30 1.38
C LEU A 107 -0.66 -3.88 0.95
N HIS A 108 0.31 -3.21 0.34
CA HIS A 108 0.12 -1.93 -0.33
C HIS A 108 0.14 -2.09 -1.85
N LEU A 109 -0.81 -1.43 -2.51
CA LEU A 109 -0.75 -1.10 -3.93
C LEU A 109 -0.48 0.39 -4.06
N TYR A 110 0.58 0.72 -4.77
CA TYR A 110 0.92 2.10 -5.13
C TYR A 110 0.57 2.34 -6.60
N PHE A 111 -0.15 3.41 -6.88
CA PHE A 111 -0.51 3.78 -8.25
C PHE A 111 -0.57 5.29 -8.41
N GLN A 112 -0.32 5.75 -9.64
CA GLN A 112 -0.29 7.16 -9.95
C GLN A 112 -1.69 7.67 -10.34
N PRO A 113 -2.00 8.97 -10.14
CA PRO A 113 -3.25 9.54 -10.62
C PRO A 113 -3.50 9.32 -12.12
N GLN A 114 -2.45 9.31 -12.94
CA GLN A 114 -2.56 9.05 -14.38
C GLN A 114 -2.98 7.61 -14.71
N HIS A 115 -2.64 6.62 -13.90
CA HIS A 115 -3.15 5.25 -14.07
C HIS A 115 -4.67 5.21 -13.95
N LEU A 116 -5.20 5.90 -12.95
CA LEU A 116 -6.63 6.00 -12.74
C LEU A 116 -7.30 6.75 -13.89
N ALA A 117 -6.73 7.89 -14.30
CA ALA A 117 -7.21 8.68 -15.41
C ALA A 117 -7.26 7.88 -16.72
N TRP A 118 -6.18 7.13 -17.02
CA TRP A 118 -6.13 6.27 -18.19
C TRP A 118 -7.21 5.19 -18.14
N HIS A 119 -7.38 4.54 -17.00
CA HIS A 119 -8.39 3.51 -16.79
C HIS A 119 -9.82 4.04 -16.94
N CYS A 120 -10.08 5.25 -16.43
CA CYS A 120 -11.38 5.91 -16.61
C CYS A 120 -11.73 6.09 -18.08
N VAL A 121 -10.78 6.57 -18.88
CA VAL A 121 -11.01 6.83 -20.31
C VAL A 121 -11.10 5.51 -21.10
N ARG A 122 -10.19 4.57 -20.87
CA ARG A 122 -10.03 3.39 -21.73
C ARG A 122 -10.92 2.24 -21.36
N VAL A 123 -11.26 2.08 -20.09
CA VAL A 123 -12.01 0.93 -19.60
C VAL A 123 -13.42 1.31 -19.17
N LEU A 124 -13.57 2.42 -18.45
CA LEU A 124 -14.85 2.84 -17.91
C LEU A 124 -15.60 3.81 -18.81
N ASP A 125 -14.98 4.29 -19.88
CA ASP A 125 -15.53 5.31 -20.79
C ASP A 125 -16.12 6.51 -20.00
N THR A 126 -15.36 6.99 -19.03
CA THR A 126 -15.77 8.03 -18.09
C THR A 126 -14.73 9.15 -18.08
N GLU A 127 -15.20 10.39 -17.93
CA GLU A 127 -14.32 11.54 -17.74
C GLU A 127 -13.49 11.37 -16.45
N PRO A 128 -12.15 11.50 -16.50
CA PRO A 128 -11.30 11.34 -15.30
C PRO A 128 -11.69 12.27 -14.15
N ARG A 129 -12.23 13.45 -14.45
CA ARG A 129 -12.69 14.41 -13.45
C ARG A 129 -13.94 13.97 -12.70
N ALA A 130 -14.72 13.05 -13.27
CA ALA A 130 -15.91 12.51 -12.65
C ALA A 130 -15.59 11.45 -11.57
N LEU A 131 -14.39 10.90 -11.60
CA LEU A 131 -13.94 9.90 -10.63
C LEU A 131 -12.93 10.54 -9.67
N GLN A 132 -13.36 10.77 -8.44
CA GLN A 132 -12.48 11.19 -7.35
C GLN A 132 -12.35 10.03 -6.37
N LEU A 133 -11.11 9.71 -6.00
CA LEU A 133 -10.85 8.75 -4.93
C LEU A 133 -11.09 9.43 -3.59
N GLU A 134 -11.93 8.81 -2.79
CA GLU A 134 -12.20 9.27 -1.43
C GLU A 134 -11.27 8.57 -0.45
N ASP A 135 -10.85 9.30 0.58
CA ASP A 135 -10.18 8.74 1.74
C ASP A 135 -11.10 7.69 2.39
N ARG A 136 -10.59 6.46 2.55
CA ARG A 136 -11.31 5.37 3.23
C ARG A 136 -10.44 4.79 4.31
N LEU A 137 -11.01 4.69 5.50
CA LEU A 137 -10.33 4.18 6.67
C LEU A 137 -11.01 2.91 7.16
N PHE A 138 -10.27 1.80 7.14
CA PHE A 138 -10.72 0.48 7.62
C PHE A 138 -12.09 0.06 7.06
N ALA A 139 -12.26 0.24 5.76
CA ALA A 139 -13.49 -0.11 5.05
C ALA A 139 -13.60 -1.63 4.81
N GLU A 140 -14.83 -2.09 4.63
CA GLU A 140 -15.14 -3.47 4.26
C GLU A 140 -15.48 -3.55 2.77
N ASP A 141 -14.83 -4.46 2.06
CA ASP A 141 -15.15 -4.82 0.68
C ASP A 141 -14.67 -6.25 0.43
N ALA A 142 -15.57 -7.21 0.59
CA ALA A 142 -15.21 -8.62 0.53
C ALA A 142 -14.67 -9.04 -0.85
N ALA A 143 -15.20 -8.49 -1.92
CA ALA A 143 -14.76 -8.81 -3.28
C ALA A 143 -13.34 -8.31 -3.53
N LEU A 144 -13.07 -7.09 -3.13
CA LEU A 144 -11.76 -6.47 -3.27
C LEU A 144 -10.70 -7.18 -2.40
N VAL A 145 -11.04 -7.50 -1.16
CA VAL A 145 -10.16 -8.24 -0.25
C VAL A 145 -9.82 -9.62 -0.81
N ALA A 146 -10.79 -10.32 -1.41
CA ALA A 146 -10.55 -11.62 -2.05
C ALA A 146 -9.53 -11.51 -3.19
N LEU A 147 -9.63 -10.48 -4.03
CA LEU A 147 -8.64 -10.20 -5.08
C LEU A 147 -7.25 -9.96 -4.52
N TRP A 148 -7.15 -9.18 -3.45
CA TRP A 148 -5.88 -8.87 -2.81
C TRP A 148 -5.22 -10.10 -2.19
N ARG A 149 -6.00 -10.99 -1.58
CA ARG A 149 -5.48 -12.26 -1.06
C ARG A 149 -4.99 -13.17 -2.17
N GLN A 150 -5.61 -13.15 -3.35
CA GLN A 150 -5.12 -13.85 -4.53
C GLN A 150 -3.77 -13.28 -4.97
N LEU A 151 -3.60 -11.96 -5.00
CA LEU A 151 -2.31 -11.33 -5.33
C LEU A 151 -1.21 -11.74 -4.36
N VAL A 152 -1.50 -11.84 -3.07
CA VAL A 152 -0.52 -12.29 -2.07
C VAL A 152 -0.11 -13.75 -2.32
N ALA A 153 -1.03 -14.59 -2.76
CA ALA A 153 -0.78 -16.01 -3.04
C ALA A 153 0.01 -16.26 -4.34
N MET A 154 0.05 -15.28 -5.25
CA MET A 154 0.80 -15.38 -6.51
C MET A 154 2.31 -15.27 -6.29
N ASP A 155 3.07 -15.84 -7.21
CA ASP A 155 4.50 -15.57 -7.30
C ASP A 155 4.73 -14.23 -8.02
N TRP A 156 5.41 -13.30 -7.35
CA TRP A 156 5.68 -11.97 -7.92
C TRP A 156 7.00 -11.91 -8.70
N GLN A 157 7.75 -12.99 -8.76
CA GLN A 157 9.03 -13.04 -9.48
C GLN A 157 8.88 -13.54 -10.91
N ASP A 158 7.73 -14.13 -11.21
CA ASP A 158 7.40 -14.61 -12.55
C ASP A 158 6.35 -13.66 -13.15
N PRO A 159 6.75 -12.78 -14.12
CA PRO A 159 5.80 -11.85 -14.75
C PRO A 159 4.84 -12.56 -15.70
#